data_660cf1f6f08409441b26f31184c670a9
#
_entry.id   660cf1f6f08409441b26f31184c670a9
#
_cell.length_a   1.000
_cell.length_b   1.000
_cell.length_c   1.000
_cell.angle_alpha   90.00
_cell.angle_beta   90.00
_cell.angle_gamma   90.00
#
_symmetry.space_group_name_H-M   'P 1'
#
loop_
_entity.id
_entity.type
_entity.pdbx_description
1 polymer ?
#
loop_
_entity_poly.entity_id
_entity_poly.type
_entity_poly.pdbx_seq_one_letter_code
_entity_poly.pdbx_strand_id
1 'polypeptide(L)'
;MIDIHKVPSPCYVMDEALLRKNLSLIKSVADRAGVEIILAFKSFAMWKSFPVFREYIRYTTASSVYEARLAYEEFGSKAHTYSPAYTDTDFPVIMQCSSHITFNSFSQFRRFYPMVKASGEKISCGI
;
A
#
# COMPACT_ATOMS: atom_id res chain seq x y z
N MET A 1 28.68 -6.82 -5.37
CA MET A 1 28.85 -5.37 -5.72
C MET A 1 28.29 -5.18 -7.11
N ILE A 2 27.40 -4.20 -7.33
CA ILE A 2 26.79 -3.93 -8.64
C ILE A 2 27.82 -3.28 -9.55
N ASP A 3 28.03 -3.83 -10.73
CA ASP A 3 28.87 -3.21 -11.77
C ASP A 3 28.06 -2.12 -12.49
N ILE A 4 28.25 -0.88 -12.08
CA ILE A 4 27.52 0.28 -12.61
C ILE A 4 27.75 0.51 -14.12
N HIS A 5 28.84 0.00 -14.68
CA HIS A 5 29.12 0.13 -16.12
C HIS A 5 28.24 -0.77 -17.00
N LYS A 6 27.60 -1.79 -16.40
CA LYS A 6 26.67 -2.70 -17.07
C LYS A 6 25.19 -2.29 -16.93
N VAL A 7 24.94 -1.18 -16.23
CA VAL A 7 23.58 -0.72 -15.94
C VAL A 7 23.21 0.39 -16.93
N PRO A 8 22.06 0.30 -17.63
CA PRO A 8 21.61 1.36 -18.53
C PRO A 8 21.32 2.64 -17.76
N SER A 9 21.67 3.80 -18.34
CA SER A 9 21.43 5.11 -17.74
C SER A 9 20.47 5.92 -18.63
N PRO A 10 19.47 6.62 -18.06
CA PRO A 10 19.15 6.73 -16.62
C PRO A 10 18.32 5.54 -16.11
N CYS A 11 18.59 5.06 -14.89
CA CYS A 11 17.77 4.02 -14.23
C CYS A 11 17.87 4.10 -12.71
N TYR A 12 16.89 3.48 -12.04
CA TYR A 12 16.97 3.21 -10.61
C TYR A 12 17.57 1.82 -10.41
N VAL A 13 18.55 1.70 -9.50
CA VAL A 13 19.19 0.45 -9.15
C VAL A 13 18.92 0.14 -7.69
N MET A 14 18.45 -1.07 -7.42
CA MET A 14 18.24 -1.55 -6.06
C MET A 14 19.13 -2.77 -5.80
N ASP A 15 19.83 -2.73 -4.67
CA ASP A 15 20.56 -3.88 -4.15
C ASP A 15 19.60 -4.76 -3.34
N GLU A 16 19.28 -5.93 -3.87
CA GLU A 16 18.33 -6.85 -3.23
C GLU A 16 18.87 -7.37 -1.88
N ALA A 17 20.18 -7.60 -1.75
CA ALA A 17 20.76 -8.08 -0.50
C ALA A 17 20.63 -7.03 0.62
N LEU A 18 20.86 -5.75 0.31
CA LEU A 18 20.65 -4.65 1.24
C LEU A 18 19.16 -4.45 1.55
N LEU A 19 18.30 -4.58 0.57
CA LEU A 19 16.84 -4.52 0.79
C LEU A 19 16.41 -5.61 1.77
N ARG A 20 16.81 -6.86 1.54
CA ARG A 20 16.48 -8.00 2.43
C ARG A 20 17.01 -7.79 3.85
N LYS A 21 18.23 -7.29 3.99
CA LYS A 21 18.81 -6.95 5.31
C LYS A 21 17.95 -5.92 6.05
N ASN A 22 17.51 -4.86 5.36
CA ASN A 22 16.68 -3.81 5.96
C ASN A 22 15.27 -4.35 6.32
N LEU A 23 14.67 -5.12 5.44
CA LEU A 23 13.35 -5.73 5.69
C LEU A 23 13.38 -6.72 6.85
N SER A 24 14.45 -7.53 6.97
CA SER A 24 14.65 -8.43 8.11
C SER A 24 14.74 -7.67 9.43
N LEU A 25 15.45 -6.53 9.44
CA LEU A 25 15.55 -5.67 10.62
C LEU A 25 14.17 -5.09 10.99
N ILE A 26 13.45 -4.54 10.02
CA ILE A 26 12.09 -3.99 10.21
C ILE A 26 11.18 -5.08 10.79
N LYS A 27 11.18 -6.27 10.20
CA LYS A 27 10.37 -7.39 10.67
C LYS A 27 10.73 -7.80 12.10
N SER A 28 12.01 -7.89 12.44
CA SER A 28 12.45 -8.26 13.79
C SER A 28 11.99 -7.25 14.85
N VAL A 29 11.95 -5.95 14.50
CA VAL A 29 11.43 -4.90 15.39
C VAL A 29 9.91 -5.05 15.55
N ALA A 30 9.19 -5.24 14.45
CA ALA A 30 7.74 -5.44 14.47
C ALA A 30 7.35 -6.65 15.34
N ASP A 31 8.02 -7.79 15.16
CA ASP A 31 7.76 -9.02 15.91
C ASP A 31 8.01 -8.83 17.41
N ARG A 32 9.09 -8.15 17.80
CA ARG A 32 9.38 -7.84 19.21
C ARG A 32 8.40 -6.86 19.83
N ALA A 33 7.92 -5.90 19.04
CA ALA A 33 6.95 -4.90 19.49
C ALA A 33 5.50 -5.42 19.47
N GLY A 34 5.24 -6.57 18.84
CA GLY A 34 3.89 -7.11 18.68
C GLY A 34 3.01 -6.24 17.78
N VAL A 35 3.60 -5.60 16.76
CA VAL A 35 2.88 -4.72 15.81
C VAL A 35 3.04 -5.20 14.37
N GLU A 36 2.07 -4.85 13.53
CA GLU A 36 2.17 -5.02 12.08
C GLU A 36 2.72 -3.74 11.44
N ILE A 37 3.69 -3.91 10.55
CA ILE A 37 4.20 -2.82 9.71
C ILE A 37 3.60 -2.94 8.32
N ILE A 38 3.17 -1.83 7.75
CA ILE A 38 2.56 -1.77 6.42
C ILE A 38 3.44 -0.94 5.47
N LEU A 39 3.54 -1.38 4.20
CA LEU A 39 4.30 -0.67 3.17
C LEU A 39 3.50 0.51 2.64
N ALA A 40 4.07 1.72 2.74
CA ALA A 40 3.48 2.92 2.15
C ALA A 40 4.06 3.18 0.76
N PHE A 41 3.23 3.12 -0.27
CA PHE A 41 3.68 3.27 -1.65
C PHE A 41 4.21 4.67 -1.98
N LYS A 42 3.72 5.69 -1.31
CA LYS A 42 4.31 7.04 -1.41
C LYS A 42 5.77 7.11 -0.97
N SER A 43 6.25 6.15 -0.18
CA SER A 43 7.66 6.06 0.21
C SER A 43 8.45 5.09 -0.65
N PHE A 44 7.80 4.05 -1.18
CA PHE A 44 8.44 3.04 -2.01
C PHE A 44 7.42 2.32 -2.89
N ALA A 45 7.53 2.47 -4.22
CA ALA A 45 6.60 1.90 -5.20
C ALA A 45 7.29 1.19 -6.36
N MET A 46 8.54 0.71 -6.17
CA MET A 46 9.22 -0.11 -7.19
C MET A 46 8.59 -1.51 -7.22
N TRP A 47 7.50 -1.66 -7.96
CA TRP A 47 6.63 -2.84 -7.97
C TRP A 47 7.34 -4.16 -8.34
N LYS A 48 8.38 -4.11 -9.16
CA LYS A 48 9.22 -5.28 -9.50
C LYS A 48 9.87 -5.93 -8.27
N SER A 49 10.03 -5.21 -7.16
CA SER A 49 10.59 -5.72 -5.90
C SER A 49 9.53 -6.20 -4.90
N PHE A 50 8.25 -6.05 -5.20
CA PHE A 50 7.18 -6.48 -4.29
C PHE A 50 7.24 -7.97 -3.90
N PRO A 51 7.67 -8.91 -4.75
CA PRO A 51 7.90 -10.28 -4.31
C PRO A 51 8.82 -10.40 -3.10
N VAL A 52 9.89 -9.60 -3.05
CA VAL A 52 10.81 -9.57 -1.91
C VAL A 52 10.14 -8.95 -0.68
N PHE A 53 9.40 -7.85 -0.84
CA PHE A 53 8.67 -7.23 0.27
C PHE A 53 7.67 -8.18 0.91
N ARG A 54 6.92 -8.96 0.12
CA ARG A 54 5.89 -9.90 0.63
C ARG A 54 6.43 -10.99 1.55
N GLU A 55 7.71 -11.28 1.50
CA GLU A 55 8.36 -12.21 2.44
C GLU A 55 8.40 -11.65 3.88
N TYR A 56 8.31 -10.32 4.04
CA TYR A 56 8.48 -9.62 5.32
C TYR A 56 7.27 -8.80 5.74
N ILE A 57 6.55 -8.21 4.80
CA ILE A 57 5.43 -7.28 5.03
C ILE A 57 4.20 -7.78 4.28
N ARG A 58 3.07 -7.89 4.98
CA ARG A 58 1.82 -8.43 4.40
C ARG A 58 0.89 -7.37 3.86
N TYR A 59 0.92 -6.17 4.43
CA TYR A 59 -0.08 -5.15 4.20
C TYR A 59 0.53 -3.89 3.59
N THR A 60 -0.32 -3.13 2.92
CA THR A 60 0.07 -1.90 2.23
C THR A 60 -0.85 -0.76 2.61
N THR A 61 -0.38 0.48 2.48
CA THR A 61 -1.23 1.67 2.53
C THR A 61 -1.15 2.46 1.23
N ALA A 62 -2.28 2.96 0.80
CA ALA A 62 -2.45 3.72 -0.42
C ALA A 62 -2.97 5.14 -0.14
N SER A 63 -2.45 6.12 -0.89
CA SER A 63 -2.84 7.53 -0.77
C SER A 63 -3.61 8.04 -2.00
N SER A 64 -3.91 7.17 -2.94
CA SER A 64 -4.65 7.47 -4.16
C SER A 64 -5.29 6.20 -4.74
N VAL A 65 -6.20 6.37 -5.71
CA VAL A 65 -6.76 5.25 -6.47
C VAL A 65 -5.69 4.44 -7.19
N TYR A 66 -4.66 5.09 -7.70
CA TYR A 66 -3.55 4.42 -8.40
C TYR A 66 -2.72 3.54 -7.45
N GLU A 67 -2.44 4.04 -6.24
CA GLU A 67 -1.75 3.24 -5.22
C GLU A 67 -2.63 2.10 -4.70
N ALA A 68 -3.94 2.31 -4.55
CA ALA A 68 -4.87 1.24 -4.17
C ALA A 68 -4.90 0.12 -5.22
N ARG A 69 -4.94 0.48 -6.51
CA ARG A 69 -4.80 -0.49 -7.61
C ARG A 69 -3.45 -1.20 -7.59
N LEU A 70 -2.36 -0.46 -7.36
CA LEU A 70 -1.01 -1.03 -7.27
C LEU A 70 -0.92 -2.08 -6.15
N ALA A 71 -1.57 -1.82 -5.00
CA ALA A 71 -1.68 -2.79 -3.91
C ALA A 71 -2.40 -4.06 -4.37
N TYR A 72 -3.53 -3.91 -5.00
CA TYR A 72 -4.40 -5.01 -5.39
C TYR A 72 -3.82 -5.81 -6.55
N GLU A 73 -3.37 -5.11 -7.61
CA GLU A 73 -2.93 -5.72 -8.88
C GLU A 73 -1.50 -6.29 -8.77
N GLU A 74 -0.58 -5.58 -8.12
CA GLU A 74 0.86 -5.93 -8.14
C GLU A 74 1.37 -6.45 -6.79
N PHE A 75 0.92 -5.86 -5.68
CA PHE A 75 1.31 -6.38 -4.36
C PHE A 75 0.49 -7.59 -3.93
N GLY A 76 -0.71 -7.77 -4.46
CA GLY A 76 -1.59 -8.91 -4.16
C GLY A 76 -2.27 -8.80 -2.79
N SER A 77 -2.49 -7.59 -2.29
CA SER A 77 -3.24 -7.32 -1.05
C SER A 77 -4.21 -6.16 -1.22
N LYS A 78 -5.32 -6.18 -0.46
CA LYS A 78 -6.18 -4.99 -0.34
C LYS A 78 -5.49 -3.96 0.57
N ALA A 79 -5.46 -2.70 0.14
CA ALA A 79 -4.77 -1.62 0.83
C ALA A 79 -5.53 -1.10 2.07
N HIS A 80 -4.80 -0.46 2.98
CA HIS A 80 -5.34 0.53 3.90
C HIS A 80 -5.29 1.88 3.18
N THR A 81 -6.42 2.40 2.75
CA THR A 81 -6.47 3.60 1.90
C THR A 81 -6.89 4.83 2.69
N TYR A 82 -6.07 5.87 2.60
CA TYR A 82 -6.36 7.22 3.05
C TYR A 82 -6.04 8.21 1.93
N SER A 83 -7.02 8.99 1.52
CA SER A 83 -6.82 10.09 0.58
C SER A 83 -7.45 11.36 1.12
N PRO A 84 -6.80 12.53 0.97
CA PRO A 84 -7.38 13.80 1.38
C PRO A 84 -8.72 14.10 0.72
N ALA A 85 -8.92 13.63 -0.51
CA ALA A 85 -10.17 13.73 -1.24
C ALA A 85 -10.46 12.44 -2.03
N TYR A 86 -11.70 11.95 -1.92
CA TYR A 86 -12.23 10.91 -2.78
C TYR A 86 -13.17 11.53 -3.82
N THR A 87 -13.12 11.02 -5.05
CA THR A 87 -14.08 11.40 -6.12
C THR A 87 -15.11 10.30 -6.32
N ASP A 88 -16.25 10.65 -6.89
CA ASP A 88 -17.31 9.67 -7.18
C ASP A 88 -16.84 8.62 -8.20
N THR A 89 -15.94 9.01 -9.11
CA THR A 89 -15.38 8.13 -10.14
C THR A 89 -14.34 7.16 -9.57
N ASP A 90 -13.52 7.58 -8.60
CA ASP A 90 -12.47 6.74 -8.04
C ASP A 90 -12.95 5.84 -6.93
N PHE A 91 -13.96 6.27 -6.18
CA PHE A 91 -14.36 5.60 -4.94
C PHE A 91 -14.80 4.14 -5.14
N PRO A 92 -15.54 3.76 -6.22
CA PRO A 92 -15.86 2.35 -6.48
C PRO A 92 -14.59 1.47 -6.63
N VAL A 93 -13.56 1.98 -7.32
CA VAL A 93 -12.28 1.27 -7.48
C VAL A 93 -11.53 1.19 -6.15
N ILE A 94 -11.54 2.27 -5.36
CA ILE A 94 -10.96 2.28 -4.02
C ILE A 94 -11.62 1.23 -3.13
N MET A 95 -12.95 1.10 -3.13
CA MET A 95 -13.65 0.06 -2.37
C MET A 95 -13.22 -1.34 -2.78
N GLN A 96 -13.08 -1.61 -4.08
CA GLN A 96 -12.63 -2.91 -4.59
C GLN A 96 -11.22 -3.26 -4.10
N CYS A 97 -10.32 -2.26 -4.08
CA CYS A 97 -8.89 -2.43 -3.81
C CYS A 97 -8.51 -2.24 -2.33
N SER A 98 -9.47 -1.92 -1.44
CA SER A 98 -9.18 -1.58 -0.05
C SER A 98 -9.84 -2.53 0.95
N SER A 99 -9.13 -2.85 2.02
CA SER A 99 -9.65 -3.51 3.22
C SER A 99 -10.00 -2.52 4.32
N HIS A 100 -9.36 -1.35 4.29
CA HIS A 100 -9.59 -0.24 5.21
C HIS A 100 -9.68 1.05 4.42
N ILE A 101 -10.64 1.91 4.77
CA ILE A 101 -10.78 3.25 4.18
C ILE A 101 -10.86 4.26 5.31
N THR A 102 -9.94 5.21 5.33
CA THR A 102 -9.97 6.34 6.26
C THR A 102 -10.48 7.59 5.53
N PHE A 103 -11.50 8.20 6.10
CA PHE A 103 -12.08 9.44 5.60
C PHE A 103 -11.43 10.65 6.26
N ASN A 104 -11.15 11.69 5.49
CA ASN A 104 -10.49 12.89 5.95
C ASN A 104 -11.43 13.89 6.66
N SER A 105 -12.74 13.64 6.64
CA SER A 105 -13.75 14.50 7.27
C SER A 105 -15.09 13.79 7.43
N PHE A 106 -15.92 14.30 8.33
CA PHE A 106 -17.31 13.83 8.46
C PHE A 106 -18.15 14.04 7.19
N SER A 107 -17.90 15.10 6.42
CA SER A 107 -18.58 15.34 5.14
C SER A 107 -18.23 14.26 4.12
N GLN A 108 -16.96 13.90 4.03
CA GLN A 108 -16.48 12.82 3.17
C GLN A 108 -17.06 11.47 3.61
N PHE A 109 -17.06 11.19 4.91
CA PHE A 109 -17.68 9.99 5.47
C PHE A 109 -19.18 9.90 5.13
N ARG A 110 -19.94 10.96 5.38
CA ARG A 110 -21.38 10.99 5.08
C ARG A 110 -21.70 10.77 3.60
N ARG A 111 -20.82 11.25 2.71
CA ARG A 111 -20.98 11.08 1.26
C ARG A 111 -20.74 9.64 0.82
N PHE A 112 -19.66 9.02 1.27
CA PHE A 112 -19.16 7.78 0.69
C PHE A 112 -19.47 6.52 1.52
N TYR A 113 -19.63 6.61 2.82
CA TYR A 113 -19.94 5.46 3.67
C TYR A 113 -21.23 4.71 3.27
N PRO A 114 -22.31 5.37 2.81
CA PRO A 114 -23.49 4.65 2.29
C PRO A 114 -23.16 3.69 1.15
N MET A 115 -22.20 4.03 0.28
CA MET A 115 -21.75 3.15 -0.80
C MET A 115 -21.02 1.93 -0.25
N VAL A 116 -20.15 2.11 0.75
CA VAL A 116 -19.47 0.99 1.43
C VAL A 116 -20.49 0.05 2.06
N LYS A 117 -21.47 0.61 2.77
CA LYS A 117 -22.53 -0.18 3.42
C LYS A 117 -23.39 -0.96 2.40
N ALA A 118 -23.69 -0.35 1.27
CA ALA A 118 -24.50 -0.98 0.22
C ALA A 118 -23.73 -2.06 -0.56
N SER A 119 -22.40 -2.02 -0.61
CA SER A 119 -21.58 -3.00 -1.35
C SER A 119 -21.59 -4.40 -0.74
N GLY A 120 -21.88 -4.54 0.55
CA GLY A 120 -21.78 -5.80 1.28
C GLY A 120 -20.34 -6.27 1.54
N GLU A 121 -19.35 -5.51 1.08
CA GLU A 121 -17.91 -5.82 1.30
C GLU A 121 -17.49 -5.54 2.74
N LYS A 122 -16.58 -6.38 3.25
CA LYS A 122 -15.99 -6.18 4.59
C LYS A 122 -14.87 -5.15 4.52
N ILE A 123 -15.22 -3.87 4.55
CA ILE A 123 -14.29 -2.76 4.57
C ILE A 123 -14.37 -2.06 5.92
N SER A 124 -13.25 -2.00 6.64
CA SER A 124 -13.14 -1.24 7.88
C SER A 124 -13.06 0.26 7.55
N CYS A 125 -13.90 1.07 8.20
CA CYS A 125 -13.95 2.51 7.96
C CYS A 125 -13.52 3.28 9.20
N GLY A 126 -12.65 4.29 9.00
CA GLY A 126 -12.17 5.23 10.02
C GLY A 126 -12.34 6.69 9.58
N ILE A 127 -12.23 7.62 10.54
CA ILE A 127 -12.22 9.06 10.33
C ILE A 127 -10.98 9.63 11.03
#